data_c747c75a9abb25f4e0b88e1610604bea
#
_entry.id   c747c75a9abb25f4e0b88e1610604bea
#
_cell.length_a   1.000
_cell.length_b   1.000
_cell.length_c   1.000
_cell.angle_alpha   90.00
_cell.angle_beta   90.00
_cell.angle_gamma   90.00
#
_symmetry.space_group_name_H-M   'P 1'
#
loop_
_entity.id
_entity.type
_entity.pdbx_description
1 polymer ?
#
loop_
_entity_poly.entity_id
_entity_poly.type
_entity_poly.pdbx_seq_one_letter_code
_entity_poly.pdbx_strand_id
1 'polypeptide(L)'
;RKDISQVLPAPSETTMAKLLELLRRVFVLEALPAWTGALRSKARLRRSPTYHLADPALAAAALQADAARLTADLNTLGLLFESAVIHDLLVYAEAIGGRVFRYRDSNNHEIDAVITMADGSWGAVEVKLGGGQVERGKTSLNTAIAQINADPPAFRAVITGTGFTAVLPDGTLTFPLSALRP
;
A
#
# COMPACT_ATOMS: atom_id res chain seq x y z
N ARG A 1 6.89 18.21 12.58
CA ARG A 1 7.52 18.19 11.24
C ARG A 1 7.88 19.62 10.88
N LYS A 2 9.18 19.98 10.85
CA LYS A 2 9.59 21.11 10.03
C LYS A 2 9.42 20.66 8.59
N ASP A 3 8.46 21.24 7.92
CA ASP A 3 8.18 20.95 6.52
C ASP A 3 9.43 21.33 5.72
N ILE A 4 9.98 20.39 4.97
CA ILE A 4 11.16 20.62 4.11
C ILE A 4 10.88 21.79 3.14
N SER A 5 9.63 22.05 2.81
CA SER A 5 9.22 23.20 2.00
C SER A 5 9.56 24.57 2.62
N GLN A 6 9.86 24.62 3.93
CA GLN A 6 10.32 25.86 4.59
C GLN A 6 11.83 26.10 4.43
N VAL A 7 12.59 25.12 3.95
CA VAL A 7 14.05 25.21 3.83
C VAL A 7 14.49 25.37 2.37
N LEU A 8 13.72 24.86 1.42
CA LEU A 8 13.99 24.98 -0.01
C LEU A 8 12.69 25.34 -0.74
N PRO A 9 12.76 26.17 -1.79
CA PRO A 9 11.58 26.41 -2.62
C PRO A 9 11.08 25.08 -3.19
N ALA A 10 9.79 24.82 -3.06
CA ALA A 10 9.19 23.60 -3.60
C ALA A 10 9.51 23.50 -5.10
N PRO A 11 10.02 22.35 -5.59
CA PRO A 11 10.27 22.18 -7.00
C PRO A 11 8.96 22.30 -7.78
N SER A 12 9.05 22.77 -9.02
CA SER A 12 7.86 22.80 -9.91
C SER A 12 7.32 21.37 -10.10
N GLU A 13 6.04 21.25 -10.42
CA GLU A 13 5.41 19.95 -10.73
C GLU A 13 6.19 19.19 -11.81
N THR A 14 6.67 19.89 -12.84
CA THR A 14 7.48 19.32 -13.92
C THR A 14 8.81 18.78 -13.40
N THR A 15 9.47 19.52 -12.49
CA THR A 15 10.73 19.07 -11.88
C THR A 15 10.49 17.86 -10.98
N MET A 16 9.41 17.88 -10.19
CA MET A 16 9.05 16.74 -9.35
C MET A 16 8.76 15.49 -10.19
N ALA A 17 8.00 15.62 -11.28
CA ALA A 17 7.71 14.50 -12.17
C ALA A 17 8.99 13.90 -12.79
N LYS A 18 9.94 14.74 -13.19
CA LYS A 18 11.24 14.28 -13.71
C LYS A 18 12.06 13.54 -12.64
N LEU A 19 12.09 14.05 -11.40
CA LEU A 19 12.80 13.39 -10.29
C LEU A 19 12.18 12.03 -9.97
N LEU A 20 10.87 11.96 -9.88
CA LEU A 20 10.16 10.68 -9.63
C LEU A 20 10.45 9.67 -10.74
N GLU A 21 10.44 10.12 -12.01
CA GLU A 21 10.75 9.25 -13.15
C GLU A 21 12.22 8.75 -13.12
N LEU A 22 13.18 9.61 -12.75
CA LEU A 22 14.57 9.19 -12.58
C LEU A 22 14.70 8.12 -11.49
N LEU A 23 14.07 8.32 -10.32
CA LEU A 23 14.10 7.36 -9.23
C LEU A 23 13.42 6.03 -9.61
N ARG A 24 12.37 6.05 -10.43
CA ARG A 24 11.77 4.84 -10.99
C ARG A 24 12.72 4.11 -11.94
N ARG A 25 13.39 4.84 -12.82
CA ARG A 25 14.33 4.24 -13.80
C ARG A 25 15.53 3.57 -13.17
N VAL A 26 15.94 4.00 -11.98
CA VAL A 26 17.02 3.38 -11.21
C VAL A 26 16.50 2.43 -10.12
N PHE A 27 15.22 2.04 -10.20
CA PHE A 27 14.56 1.06 -9.31
C PHE A 27 14.59 1.44 -7.82
N VAL A 28 14.63 2.72 -7.49
CA VAL A 28 14.50 3.22 -6.12
C VAL A 28 13.03 3.37 -5.74
N LEU A 29 12.19 3.76 -6.71
CA LEU A 29 10.74 3.90 -6.53
C LEU A 29 9.96 2.97 -7.44
N GLU A 30 8.91 2.41 -6.89
CA GLU A 30 7.85 1.70 -7.58
C GLU A 30 6.59 2.55 -7.61
N ALA A 31 5.97 2.65 -8.79
CA ALA A 31 4.70 3.36 -8.92
C ALA A 31 3.55 2.36 -8.86
N LEU A 32 2.73 2.48 -7.83
CA LEU A 32 1.50 1.71 -7.69
C LEU A 32 0.36 2.48 -8.37
N PRO A 33 -0.13 2.02 -9.53
CA PRO A 33 -1.17 2.72 -10.28
C PRO A 33 -2.52 2.67 -9.54
N ALA A 34 -3.37 3.64 -9.83
CA ALA A 34 -4.73 3.60 -9.32
C ALA A 34 -5.55 2.50 -10.01
N TRP A 35 -6.33 1.74 -9.25
CA TRP A 35 -7.25 0.76 -9.78
C TRP A 35 -8.43 1.45 -10.50
N THR A 36 -8.56 1.15 -11.79
CA THR A 36 -9.63 1.70 -12.63
C THR A 36 -10.70 0.66 -12.98
N GLY A 37 -10.51 -0.59 -12.59
CA GLY A 37 -11.43 -1.69 -12.87
C GLY A 37 -12.81 -1.55 -12.19
N ALA A 38 -12.91 -0.75 -11.14
CA ALA A 38 -14.18 -0.32 -10.56
C ALA A 38 -14.80 0.83 -11.38
N LEU A 39 -15.14 0.58 -12.66
CA LEU A 39 -15.67 1.57 -13.60
C LEU A 39 -16.93 2.32 -13.10
N ARG A 40 -17.58 1.85 -12.02
CA ARG A 40 -18.80 2.41 -11.44
C ARG A 40 -18.72 2.58 -9.94
N SER A 41 -17.60 3.10 -9.42
CA SER A 41 -17.51 3.48 -8.00
C SER A 41 -18.56 4.55 -7.66
N LYS A 42 -19.12 4.48 -6.46
CA LYS A 42 -20.08 5.48 -5.92
C LYS A 42 -19.42 6.85 -5.72
N ALA A 43 -18.10 6.88 -5.57
CA ALA A 43 -17.31 8.10 -5.39
C ALA A 43 -16.31 8.27 -6.54
N ARG A 44 -15.87 9.53 -6.76
CA ARG A 44 -14.87 9.84 -7.79
C ARG A 44 -13.52 9.25 -7.40
N LEU A 45 -12.93 8.45 -8.28
CA LEU A 45 -11.61 7.85 -8.05
C LEU A 45 -10.47 8.85 -8.22
N ARG A 46 -9.48 8.80 -7.34
CA ARG A 46 -8.20 9.50 -7.51
C ARG A 46 -7.28 8.65 -8.39
N ARG A 47 -6.90 9.19 -9.55
CA ARG A 47 -6.15 8.46 -10.59
C ARG A 47 -4.63 8.56 -10.46
N SER A 48 -4.10 9.44 -9.63
CA SER A 48 -2.65 9.58 -9.46
C SER A 48 -2.07 8.32 -8.83
N PRO A 49 -0.90 7.83 -9.29
CA PRO A 49 -0.24 6.70 -8.65
C PRO A 49 0.23 7.07 -7.24
N THR A 50 0.42 6.09 -6.39
CA THR A 50 1.23 6.20 -5.17
C THR A 50 2.63 5.67 -5.47
N TYR A 51 3.64 6.23 -4.80
CA TYR A 51 5.01 5.79 -4.95
C TYR A 51 5.47 5.12 -3.67
N HIS A 52 6.03 3.94 -3.80
CA HIS A 52 6.64 3.16 -2.74
C HIS A 52 8.14 3.01 -2.99
N LEU A 53 8.90 2.80 -1.95
CA LEU A 53 10.32 2.45 -2.08
C LEU A 53 10.42 0.98 -2.44
N ALA A 54 11.22 0.66 -3.46
CA ALA A 54 11.52 -0.72 -3.81
C ALA A 54 12.29 -1.45 -2.70
N ASP A 55 13.14 -0.71 -1.98
CA ASP A 55 13.80 -1.19 -0.77
C ASP A 55 13.67 -0.14 0.35
N PRO A 56 12.87 -0.39 1.40
CA PRO A 56 12.73 0.52 2.53
C PRO A 56 14.04 0.79 3.29
N ALA A 57 15.05 -0.09 3.18
CA ALA A 57 16.35 0.12 3.80
C ALA A 57 17.08 1.35 3.22
N LEU A 58 16.81 1.70 1.96
CA LEU A 58 17.34 2.92 1.35
C LEU A 58 16.89 4.18 2.09
N ALA A 59 15.60 4.22 2.50
CA ALA A 59 15.10 5.35 3.27
C ALA A 59 15.64 5.35 4.70
N ALA A 60 15.75 4.18 5.34
CA ALA A 60 16.35 4.08 6.67
C ALA A 60 17.79 4.61 6.65
N ALA A 61 18.59 4.24 5.64
CA ALA A 61 19.95 4.72 5.45
C ALA A 61 19.98 6.25 5.19
N ALA A 62 19.12 6.76 4.31
CA ALA A 62 19.05 8.20 4.01
C ALA A 62 18.64 9.04 5.23
N LEU A 63 17.76 8.50 6.09
CA LEU A 63 17.35 9.12 7.34
C LEU A 63 18.36 8.91 8.48
N GLN A 64 19.40 8.13 8.25
CA GLN A 64 20.37 7.69 9.28
C GLN A 64 19.63 7.09 10.50
N ALA A 65 18.59 6.29 10.23
CA ALA A 65 17.72 5.72 11.24
C ALA A 65 18.05 4.24 11.46
N ASP A 66 18.46 3.92 12.67
CA ASP A 66 18.57 2.55 13.16
C ASP A 66 17.21 1.99 13.62
N ALA A 67 17.19 0.74 14.05
CA ALA A 67 15.97 0.08 14.53
C ALA A 67 15.35 0.81 15.74
N ALA A 68 16.18 1.33 16.65
CA ALA A 68 15.69 2.02 17.84
C ALA A 68 14.99 3.34 17.47
N ARG A 69 15.56 4.09 16.54
CA ARG A 69 14.97 5.33 16.02
C ARG A 69 13.68 5.09 15.25
N LEU A 70 13.62 4.04 14.42
CA LEU A 70 12.40 3.68 13.68
C LEU A 70 11.30 3.20 14.63
N THR A 71 11.60 2.41 15.64
CA THR A 71 10.61 1.97 16.63
C THR A 71 10.10 3.11 17.52
N ALA A 72 10.87 4.18 17.69
CA ALA A 72 10.43 5.39 18.35
C ALA A 72 9.52 6.28 17.47
N ASP A 73 9.56 6.13 16.13
CA ASP A 73 8.68 6.82 15.16
C ASP A 73 7.85 5.81 14.36
N LEU A 74 6.78 5.31 14.98
CA LEU A 74 5.89 4.32 14.36
C LEU A 74 5.20 4.83 13.09
N ASN A 75 5.09 6.14 12.87
CA ASN A 75 4.54 6.68 11.63
C ASN A 75 5.51 6.43 10.47
N THR A 76 6.80 6.78 10.64
CA THR A 76 7.83 6.51 9.64
C THR A 76 8.00 5.01 9.44
N LEU A 77 8.08 4.22 10.51
CA LEU A 77 8.17 2.76 10.42
C LEU A 77 6.97 2.16 9.66
N GLY A 78 5.75 2.66 9.90
CA GLY A 78 4.55 2.21 9.19
C GLY A 78 4.62 2.45 7.68
N LEU A 79 5.10 3.62 7.25
CA LEU A 79 5.28 3.94 5.82
C LEU A 79 6.34 3.06 5.16
N LEU A 80 7.43 2.76 5.87
CA LEU A 80 8.47 1.85 5.38
C LEU A 80 7.97 0.41 5.30
N PHE A 81 7.22 -0.02 6.30
CA PHE A 81 6.60 -1.34 6.32
C PHE A 81 5.58 -1.50 5.20
N GLU A 82 4.71 -0.50 4.97
CA GLU A 82 3.79 -0.50 3.84
C GLU A 82 4.53 -0.65 2.51
N SER A 83 5.64 0.08 2.31
CA SER A 83 6.46 -0.06 1.10
C SER A 83 7.03 -1.48 0.94
N ALA A 84 7.50 -2.11 2.03
CA ALA A 84 7.97 -3.49 1.99
C ALA A 84 6.86 -4.46 1.57
N VAL A 85 5.67 -4.33 2.16
CA VAL A 85 4.51 -5.17 1.81
C VAL A 85 4.12 -5.00 0.34
N ILE A 86 4.05 -3.75 -0.13
CA ILE A 86 3.68 -3.47 -1.53
C ILE A 86 4.70 -4.07 -2.49
N HIS A 87 6.00 -3.96 -2.19
CA HIS A 87 7.05 -4.58 -3.00
C HIS A 87 6.86 -6.10 -3.10
N ASP A 88 6.71 -6.79 -1.97
CA ASP A 88 6.49 -8.24 -1.96
C ASP A 88 5.22 -8.63 -2.73
N LEU A 89 4.13 -7.89 -2.54
CA LEU A 89 2.88 -8.15 -3.28
C LEU A 89 3.03 -7.94 -4.79
N LEU A 90 3.82 -6.96 -5.23
CA LEU A 90 4.12 -6.77 -6.66
C LEU A 90 4.85 -7.99 -7.23
N VAL A 91 5.88 -8.47 -6.54
CA VAL A 91 6.67 -9.64 -6.95
C VAL A 91 5.80 -10.90 -6.99
N TYR A 92 5.03 -11.18 -5.93
CA TYR A 92 4.23 -12.40 -5.86
C TYR A 92 3.02 -12.37 -6.82
N ALA A 93 2.37 -11.21 -6.97
CA ALA A 93 1.27 -11.09 -7.92
C ALA A 93 1.75 -11.31 -9.36
N GLU A 94 2.91 -10.72 -9.75
CA GLU A 94 3.49 -10.92 -11.08
C GLU A 94 3.81 -12.39 -11.34
N ALA A 95 4.37 -13.10 -10.35
CA ALA A 95 4.72 -14.52 -10.46
C ALA A 95 3.50 -15.42 -10.78
N ILE A 96 2.30 -15.01 -10.38
CA ILE A 96 1.04 -15.74 -10.66
C ILE A 96 0.21 -15.10 -11.79
N GLY A 97 0.78 -14.14 -12.53
CA GLY A 97 0.09 -13.44 -13.63
C GLY A 97 -0.93 -12.40 -13.17
N GLY A 98 -0.88 -12.00 -11.91
CA GLY A 98 -1.69 -10.93 -11.33
C GLY A 98 -1.04 -9.55 -11.49
N ARG A 99 -1.77 -8.53 -11.08
CA ARG A 99 -1.29 -7.13 -11.06
C ARG A 99 -1.75 -6.44 -9.78
N VAL A 100 -0.95 -5.54 -9.26
CA VAL A 100 -1.25 -4.79 -8.03
C VAL A 100 -1.55 -3.33 -8.35
N PHE A 101 -2.56 -2.80 -7.69
CA PHE A 101 -3.03 -1.43 -7.81
C PHE A 101 -3.33 -0.90 -6.41
N ARG A 102 -3.57 0.41 -6.31
CA ARG A 102 -4.18 1.02 -5.12
C ARG A 102 -5.60 1.48 -5.42
N TYR A 103 -6.42 1.60 -4.39
CA TYR A 103 -7.71 2.27 -4.49
C TYR A 103 -7.75 3.47 -3.56
N ARG A 104 -8.25 4.60 -4.06
CA ARG A 104 -8.60 5.76 -3.24
C ARG A 104 -9.70 6.56 -3.92
N ASP A 105 -10.74 6.89 -3.16
CA ASP A 105 -11.84 7.73 -3.64
C ASP A 105 -11.76 9.18 -3.14
N SER A 106 -12.74 10.01 -3.55
CA SER A 106 -12.82 11.41 -3.14
C SER A 106 -13.20 11.60 -1.67
N ASN A 107 -13.73 10.57 -1.02
CA ASN A 107 -14.13 10.57 0.38
C ASN A 107 -13.02 10.05 1.30
N ASN A 108 -11.81 9.83 0.74
CA ASN A 108 -10.64 9.28 1.41
C ASN A 108 -10.80 7.84 1.91
N HIS A 109 -11.71 7.03 1.30
CA HIS A 109 -11.64 5.60 1.50
C HIS A 109 -10.50 5.05 0.66
N GLU A 110 -9.66 4.21 1.26
CA GLU A 110 -8.45 3.67 0.66
C GLU A 110 -8.41 2.15 0.81
N ILE A 111 -7.76 1.49 -0.16
CA ILE A 111 -7.28 0.12 -0.07
C ILE A 111 -5.81 0.18 -0.47
N ASP A 112 -4.93 -0.26 0.40
CA ASP A 112 -3.49 -0.14 0.21
C ASP A 112 -3.02 -0.94 -1.00
N ALA A 113 -3.54 -2.16 -1.19
CA ALA A 113 -3.31 -2.94 -2.40
C ALA A 113 -4.59 -3.63 -2.90
N VAL A 114 -4.85 -3.50 -4.20
CA VAL A 114 -5.86 -4.27 -4.94
C VAL A 114 -5.12 -5.20 -5.89
N ILE A 115 -5.25 -6.50 -5.69
CA ILE A 115 -4.63 -7.52 -6.54
C ILE A 115 -5.69 -7.98 -7.54
N THR A 116 -5.37 -7.95 -8.83
CA THR A 116 -6.29 -8.38 -9.88
C THR A 116 -5.69 -9.50 -10.70
N MET A 117 -6.53 -10.42 -11.14
CA MET A 117 -6.16 -11.52 -12.02
C MET A 117 -6.73 -11.31 -13.43
N ALA A 118 -6.21 -12.08 -14.40
CA ALA A 118 -6.63 -11.98 -15.80
C ALA A 118 -8.10 -12.37 -16.04
N ASP A 119 -8.68 -13.20 -15.17
CA ASP A 119 -10.10 -13.58 -15.19
C ASP A 119 -11.06 -12.51 -14.65
N GLY A 120 -10.50 -11.37 -14.19
CA GLY A 120 -11.25 -10.27 -13.60
C GLY A 120 -11.49 -10.41 -12.10
N SER A 121 -11.12 -11.52 -11.48
CA SER A 121 -11.16 -11.66 -10.02
C SER A 121 -10.19 -10.69 -9.36
N TRP A 122 -10.51 -10.26 -8.13
CA TRP A 122 -9.69 -9.31 -7.40
C TRP A 122 -9.70 -9.59 -5.91
N GLY A 123 -8.64 -9.17 -5.24
CA GLY A 123 -8.50 -9.22 -3.79
C GLY A 123 -8.15 -7.86 -3.24
N ALA A 124 -8.49 -7.62 -1.97
CA ALA A 124 -8.26 -6.37 -1.27
C ALA A 124 -7.35 -6.58 -0.05
N VAL A 125 -6.32 -5.76 0.05
CA VAL A 125 -5.31 -5.85 1.12
C VAL A 125 -5.16 -4.51 1.81
N GLU A 126 -5.16 -4.55 3.13
CA GLU A 126 -4.84 -3.45 4.03
C GLU A 126 -3.56 -3.78 4.78
N VAL A 127 -2.71 -2.80 5.02
CA VAL A 127 -1.43 -2.97 5.72
C VAL A 127 -1.49 -2.27 7.07
N LYS A 128 -1.10 -2.98 8.13
CA LYS A 128 -1.02 -2.44 9.50
C LYS A 128 0.28 -2.88 10.15
N LEU A 129 0.93 -1.97 10.88
CA LEU A 129 2.22 -2.25 11.50
C LEU A 129 2.14 -3.33 12.59
N GLY A 130 1.07 -3.37 13.35
CA GLY A 130 0.92 -4.29 14.49
C GLY A 130 -0.39 -5.07 14.49
N GLY A 131 -0.35 -6.28 15.06
CA GLY A 131 -1.51 -7.18 15.19
C GLY A 131 -2.68 -6.57 15.97
N GLY A 132 -2.42 -5.65 16.89
CA GLY A 132 -3.48 -4.90 17.61
C GLY A 132 -4.30 -3.95 16.73
N GLN A 133 -3.91 -3.72 15.48
CA GLN A 133 -4.60 -2.84 14.54
C GLN A 133 -5.47 -3.61 13.53
N VAL A 134 -5.54 -4.93 13.61
CA VAL A 134 -6.26 -5.79 12.65
C VAL A 134 -7.73 -5.41 12.51
N GLU A 135 -8.44 -5.23 13.63
CA GLU A 135 -9.87 -4.85 13.61
C GLU A 135 -10.10 -3.49 12.94
N ARG A 136 -9.20 -2.54 13.19
CA ARG A 136 -9.26 -1.23 12.54
C ARG A 136 -8.99 -1.35 11.03
N GLY A 137 -8.00 -2.16 10.64
CA GLY A 137 -7.67 -2.43 9.24
C GLY A 137 -8.84 -3.10 8.52
N LYS A 138 -9.45 -4.12 9.11
CA LYS A 138 -10.64 -4.79 8.59
C LYS A 138 -11.81 -3.82 8.38
N THR A 139 -12.07 -2.95 9.35
CA THR A 139 -13.15 -1.96 9.27
C THR A 139 -12.90 -0.97 8.12
N SER A 140 -11.67 -0.43 8.00
CA SER A 140 -11.27 0.45 6.90
C SER A 140 -11.48 -0.22 5.56
N LEU A 141 -10.97 -1.45 5.41
CA LEU A 141 -11.06 -2.25 4.20
C LEU A 141 -12.52 -2.49 3.77
N ASN A 142 -13.36 -2.96 4.69
CA ASN A 142 -14.78 -3.22 4.43
C ASN A 142 -15.53 -1.93 4.06
N THR A 143 -15.19 -0.79 4.69
CA THR A 143 -15.79 0.50 4.37
C THR A 143 -15.42 0.95 2.95
N ALA A 144 -14.16 0.77 2.55
CA ALA A 144 -13.71 1.09 1.19
C ALA A 144 -14.36 0.18 0.15
N ILE A 145 -14.41 -1.13 0.39
CA ILE A 145 -15.06 -2.11 -0.50
C ILE A 145 -16.53 -1.78 -0.73
N ALA A 146 -17.25 -1.33 0.30
CA ALA A 146 -18.65 -0.95 0.20
C ALA A 146 -18.92 0.26 -0.74
N GLN A 147 -17.88 1.03 -1.09
CA GLN A 147 -17.97 2.13 -2.08
C GLN A 147 -17.75 1.66 -3.52
N ILE A 148 -17.27 0.43 -3.70
CA ILE A 148 -16.89 -0.10 -5.00
C ILE A 148 -18.10 -0.81 -5.60
N ASN A 149 -18.44 -0.46 -6.84
CA ASN A 149 -19.52 -1.14 -7.59
C ASN A 149 -18.90 -2.16 -8.54
N ALA A 150 -18.40 -3.26 -7.98
CA ALA A 150 -17.86 -4.42 -8.67
C ALA A 150 -18.31 -5.69 -7.94
N ASP A 151 -18.05 -6.85 -8.53
CA ASP A 151 -18.26 -8.14 -7.85
C ASP A 151 -17.46 -8.17 -6.54
N PRO A 152 -17.90 -8.91 -5.54
CA PRO A 152 -17.19 -9.02 -4.27
C PRO A 152 -15.75 -9.48 -4.50
N PRO A 153 -14.78 -8.99 -3.67
CA PRO A 153 -13.41 -9.47 -3.76
C PRO A 153 -13.34 -10.97 -3.43
N ALA A 154 -12.50 -11.70 -4.16
CA ALA A 154 -12.24 -13.12 -3.92
C ALA A 154 -11.63 -13.36 -2.53
N PHE A 155 -10.87 -12.39 -2.03
CA PHE A 155 -10.36 -12.38 -0.65
C PHE A 155 -10.19 -10.95 -0.13
N ARG A 156 -10.18 -10.85 1.20
CA ARG A 156 -9.81 -9.66 1.96
C ARG A 156 -8.71 -10.03 2.92
N ALA A 157 -7.68 -9.22 3.04
CA ALA A 157 -6.56 -9.50 3.94
C ALA A 157 -6.09 -8.25 4.68
N VAL A 158 -5.71 -8.40 5.94
CA VAL A 158 -4.96 -7.42 6.71
C VAL A 158 -3.57 -8.00 6.97
N ILE A 159 -2.56 -7.45 6.29
CA ILE A 159 -1.16 -7.86 6.46
C ILE A 159 -0.53 -7.01 7.58
N THR A 160 0.18 -7.68 8.49
CA THR A 160 0.75 -7.04 9.67
C THR A 160 2.26 -7.25 9.75
N GLY A 161 2.97 -6.36 10.45
CA GLY A 161 4.40 -6.55 10.75
C GLY A 161 4.63 -7.60 11.85
N THR A 162 3.68 -7.68 12.78
CA THR A 162 3.70 -8.64 13.90
C THR A 162 2.28 -9.13 14.17
N GLY A 163 2.15 -10.36 14.66
CA GLY A 163 0.84 -10.91 15.01
C GLY A 163 0.72 -12.39 14.68
N PHE A 164 -0.49 -12.81 14.38
CA PHE A 164 -0.85 -14.22 14.15
C PHE A 164 -1.56 -14.37 12.80
N THR A 165 -1.56 -15.60 12.29
CA THR A 165 -2.33 -15.95 11.09
C THR A 165 -3.69 -16.51 11.50
N ALA A 166 -4.77 -15.91 10.97
CA ALA A 166 -6.13 -16.34 11.23
C ALA A 166 -7.08 -15.95 10.10
N VAL A 167 -8.22 -16.61 10.08
CA VAL A 167 -9.43 -16.18 9.35
C VAL A 167 -10.38 -15.56 10.37
N LEU A 168 -10.72 -14.29 10.18
CA LEU A 168 -11.64 -13.57 11.06
C LEU A 168 -13.09 -14.02 10.81
N PRO A 169 -14.02 -13.74 11.73
CA PRO A 169 -15.42 -14.19 11.61
C PRO A 169 -16.15 -13.76 10.33
N ASP A 170 -15.73 -12.64 9.72
CA ASP A 170 -16.28 -12.14 8.46
C ASP A 170 -15.57 -12.69 7.21
N GLY A 171 -14.65 -13.65 7.39
CA GLY A 171 -13.84 -14.25 6.32
C GLY A 171 -12.61 -13.44 5.92
N THR A 172 -12.32 -12.30 6.56
CA THR A 172 -11.08 -11.55 6.32
C THR A 172 -9.89 -12.33 6.85
N LEU A 173 -8.86 -12.47 6.03
CA LEU A 173 -7.57 -13.07 6.44
C LEU A 173 -6.74 -12.06 7.22
N THR A 174 -5.97 -12.52 8.20
CA THR A 174 -4.89 -11.73 8.80
C THR A 174 -3.66 -12.59 8.96
N PHE A 175 -2.50 -12.03 8.67
CA PHE A 175 -1.22 -12.70 8.83
C PHE A 175 -0.06 -11.70 8.84
N PRO A 176 1.05 -12.02 9.51
CA PRO A 176 2.26 -11.22 9.42
C PRO A 176 2.91 -11.39 8.03
N LEU A 177 3.60 -10.36 7.55
CA LEU A 177 4.30 -10.39 6.26
C LEU A 177 5.22 -11.61 6.14
N SER A 178 5.88 -12.01 7.23
CA SER A 178 6.75 -13.19 7.30
C SER A 178 6.06 -14.53 7.01
N ALA A 179 4.72 -14.57 7.01
CA ALA A 179 3.96 -15.75 6.62
C ALA A 179 3.68 -15.82 5.11
N LEU A 180 3.88 -14.71 4.38
CA LEU A 180 3.75 -14.67 2.93
C LEU A 180 4.97 -15.32 2.30
N ARG A 181 4.75 -16.27 1.40
CA ARG A 181 5.80 -17.01 0.70
C ARG A 181 5.41 -17.21 -0.76
N PRO A 182 6.40 -17.30 -1.67
CA PRO A 182 6.13 -17.66 -3.06
C PRO A 182 5.55 -19.06 -3.21
#